data_ad24ac9152035cac1f91f2348f4684d2
#
_entry.id   ad24ac9152035cac1f91f2348f4684d2
#
_cell.length_a   1.000
_cell.length_b   1.000
_cell.length_c   1.000
_cell.angle_alpha   90.00
_cell.angle_beta   90.00
_cell.angle_gamma   90.00
#
_symmetry.space_group_name_H-M   'P 1'
#
loop_
_entity.id
_entity.type
_entity.pdbx_description
1 polymer ?
#
loop_
_entity_poly.entity_id
_entity_poly.type
_entity_poly.pdbx_seq_one_letter_code
_entity_poly.pdbx_strand_id
1 'polypeptide(L)'
;MHNIIAVMSHATKSFNKQKVLDNINMSLQSGTILGLIGPSGAGKSTAIKCLMGMEKLEVGSTEVFNTKMPNRKILERIGYMGQSDALYGDLTGKENLVFFGNLMGLTGEKLDAAINKNTHLVNLTKFLDKPVKTYSGGMKRRLSLAITLLSNPDLLILDEPTVGIDPSLRISIWNQLKELANNNKGIIVTTHVMDEAEKCDYVGLIIEGKLFAFGTPHELKEQFDATSIEEVFLKAEVSVK
;
A
#
# COMPACT_ATOMS: atom_id res chain seq x y z
N MET A 1 -5.44 -9.18 21.12
CA MET A 1 -4.10 -9.48 20.62
C MET A 1 -4.11 -9.29 19.11
N HIS A 2 -3.24 -8.43 18.59
CA HIS A 2 -3.11 -8.26 17.13
C HIS A 2 -2.37 -9.46 16.56
N ASN A 3 -2.98 -10.14 15.59
CA ASN A 3 -2.35 -11.27 14.92
C ASN A 3 -1.42 -10.77 13.81
N ILE A 4 -0.24 -11.37 13.66
CA ILE A 4 0.62 -11.13 12.51
C ILE A 4 -0.08 -11.68 11.26
N ILE A 5 -0.25 -10.85 10.25
CA ILE A 5 -0.97 -11.19 9.00
C ILE A 5 -0.08 -11.19 7.77
N ALA A 6 1.08 -10.56 7.81
CA ALA A 6 2.06 -10.61 6.73
C ALA A 6 3.47 -10.64 7.32
N VAL A 7 4.35 -11.46 6.73
CA VAL A 7 5.73 -11.62 7.16
C VAL A 7 6.64 -11.73 5.95
N MET A 8 7.77 -11.06 6.00
CA MET A 8 8.93 -11.31 5.15
C MET A 8 10.09 -11.78 6.03
N SER A 9 10.71 -12.90 5.69
CA SER A 9 11.84 -13.47 6.44
C SER A 9 13.03 -13.67 5.52
N HIS A 10 14.15 -13.00 5.85
CA HIS A 10 15.41 -13.06 5.11
C HIS A 10 15.27 -12.83 3.60
N ALA A 11 14.33 -11.96 3.21
CA ALA A 11 13.96 -11.77 1.83
C ALA A 11 15.09 -11.09 1.02
N THR A 12 15.64 -11.84 0.05
CA THR A 12 16.69 -11.37 -0.86
C THR A 12 16.23 -11.54 -2.30
N LYS A 13 16.42 -10.49 -3.10
CA LYS A 13 16.04 -10.45 -4.52
C LYS A 13 17.04 -9.62 -5.30
N SER A 14 17.47 -10.17 -6.46
CA SER A 14 18.28 -9.43 -7.44
C SER A 14 17.59 -9.39 -8.80
N PHE A 15 17.93 -8.39 -9.60
CA PHE A 15 17.65 -8.30 -11.03
C PHE A 15 18.96 -8.05 -11.76
N ASN A 16 19.25 -8.87 -12.78
CA ASN A 16 20.50 -8.74 -13.59
C ASN A 16 21.77 -8.65 -12.72
N LYS A 17 21.87 -9.48 -11.66
CA LYS A 17 22.96 -9.49 -10.68
C LYS A 17 23.04 -8.26 -9.75
N GLN A 18 22.16 -7.29 -9.91
CA GLN A 18 22.04 -6.19 -8.98
C GLN A 18 21.07 -6.56 -7.87
N LYS A 19 21.54 -6.58 -6.63
CA LYS A 19 20.73 -6.85 -5.45
C LYS A 19 19.79 -5.65 -5.21
N VAL A 20 18.48 -5.93 -5.15
CA VAL A 20 17.43 -4.92 -4.92
C VAL A 20 16.79 -5.09 -3.54
N LEU A 21 16.77 -6.32 -3.01
CA LEU A 21 16.44 -6.59 -1.61
C LEU A 21 17.55 -7.42 -1.01
N ASP A 22 18.01 -7.05 0.17
CA ASP A 22 19.10 -7.70 0.90
C ASP A 22 18.67 -8.02 2.33
N ASN A 23 18.26 -9.28 2.55
CA ASN A 23 17.93 -9.81 3.88
C ASN A 23 16.83 -9.00 4.61
N ILE A 24 15.76 -8.61 3.91
CA ILE A 24 14.63 -7.88 4.50
C ILE A 24 13.87 -8.78 5.46
N ASN A 25 13.69 -8.29 6.70
CA ASN A 25 12.86 -8.93 7.73
C ASN A 25 11.84 -7.92 8.21
N MET A 26 10.55 -8.15 7.95
CA MET A 26 9.47 -7.27 8.39
C MET A 26 8.19 -8.05 8.64
N SER A 27 7.33 -7.52 9.49
CA SER A 27 6.00 -8.08 9.76
C SER A 27 4.96 -7.00 9.86
N LEU A 28 3.71 -7.36 9.54
CA LEU A 28 2.53 -6.52 9.72
C LEU A 28 1.53 -7.23 10.61
N GLN A 29 0.99 -6.51 11.57
CA GLN A 29 -0.10 -6.99 12.43
C GLN A 29 -1.46 -6.56 11.87
N SER A 30 -2.51 -7.33 12.16
CA SER A 30 -3.88 -6.89 11.89
C SER A 30 -4.20 -5.63 12.71
N GLY A 31 -4.97 -4.73 12.13
CA GLY A 31 -5.34 -3.51 12.83
C GLY A 31 -4.27 -2.42 12.85
N THR A 32 -3.21 -2.56 12.04
CA THR A 32 -2.11 -1.59 11.99
C THR A 32 -1.80 -1.12 10.57
N ILE A 33 -1.21 0.06 10.47
CA ILE A 33 -0.70 0.66 9.24
C ILE A 33 0.82 0.65 9.29
N LEU A 34 1.47 -0.04 8.33
CA LEU A 34 2.90 -0.02 8.11
C LEU A 34 3.24 0.91 6.95
N GLY A 35 3.99 1.96 7.23
CA GLY A 35 4.59 2.83 6.22
C GLY A 35 5.95 2.29 5.77
N LEU A 36 6.13 2.01 4.49
CA LEU A 36 7.43 1.73 3.90
C LEU A 36 7.96 3.00 3.24
N ILE A 37 9.02 3.56 3.81
CA ILE A 37 9.65 4.79 3.31
C ILE A 37 11.07 4.51 2.80
N GLY A 38 11.60 5.42 2.01
CA GLY A 38 12.94 5.32 1.45
C GLY A 38 13.03 6.02 0.10
N PRO A 39 14.23 6.25 -0.43
CA PRO A 39 14.41 6.93 -1.70
C PRO A 39 13.80 6.15 -2.88
N SER A 40 13.65 6.82 -4.02
CA SER A 40 13.25 6.14 -5.25
C SER A 40 14.28 5.07 -5.62
N GLY A 41 13.80 3.89 -6.02
CA GLY A 41 14.69 2.76 -6.34
C GLY A 41 15.20 1.97 -5.13
N ALA A 42 14.88 2.35 -3.88
CA ALA A 42 15.34 1.64 -2.68
C ALA A 42 14.82 0.19 -2.52
N GLY A 43 13.86 -0.25 -3.34
CA GLY A 43 13.34 -1.61 -3.30
C GLY A 43 11.92 -1.75 -2.71
N LYS A 44 11.25 -0.65 -2.30
CA LYS A 44 9.91 -0.67 -1.67
C LYS A 44 8.87 -1.45 -2.50
N SER A 45 8.67 -1.07 -3.76
CA SER A 45 7.70 -1.75 -4.65
C SER A 45 8.12 -3.20 -4.96
N THR A 46 9.43 -3.49 -4.99
CA THR A 46 9.92 -4.86 -5.12
C THR A 46 9.61 -5.70 -3.88
N ALA A 47 9.77 -5.14 -2.67
CA ALA A 47 9.40 -5.80 -1.43
C ALA A 47 7.90 -6.14 -1.41
N ILE A 48 7.05 -5.21 -1.81
CA ILE A 48 5.60 -5.45 -1.96
C ILE A 48 5.31 -6.57 -2.94
N LYS A 49 5.90 -6.54 -4.15
CA LYS A 49 5.70 -7.58 -5.17
C LYS A 49 6.16 -8.95 -4.68
N CYS A 50 7.28 -9.01 -3.97
CA CYS A 50 7.75 -10.26 -3.34
C CYS A 50 6.79 -10.73 -2.23
N LEU A 51 6.28 -9.83 -1.38
CA LEU A 51 5.32 -10.17 -0.33
C LEU A 51 4.04 -10.78 -0.91
N MET A 52 3.55 -10.26 -2.03
CA MET A 52 2.39 -10.82 -2.73
C MET A 52 2.71 -12.07 -3.57
N GLY A 53 3.98 -12.45 -3.69
CA GLY A 53 4.42 -13.56 -4.54
C GLY A 53 4.34 -13.26 -6.04
N MET A 54 4.22 -12.00 -6.44
CA MET A 54 4.31 -11.56 -7.85
C MET A 54 5.75 -11.62 -8.37
N GLU A 55 6.72 -11.45 -7.47
CA GLU A 55 8.15 -11.64 -7.72
C GLU A 55 8.70 -12.75 -6.82
N LYS A 56 9.47 -13.68 -7.41
CA LYS A 56 10.09 -14.78 -6.66
C LYS A 56 11.34 -14.29 -5.94
N LEU A 57 11.45 -14.59 -4.65
CA LEU A 57 12.67 -14.40 -3.87
C LEU A 57 13.76 -15.38 -4.30
N GLU A 58 15.02 -14.98 -4.20
CA GLU A 58 16.20 -15.85 -4.32
C GLU A 58 16.46 -16.58 -3.01
N VAL A 59 16.34 -15.85 -1.89
CA VAL A 59 16.50 -16.38 -0.52
C VAL A 59 15.37 -15.85 0.33
N GLY A 60 15.00 -16.61 1.36
CA GLY A 60 13.97 -16.23 2.31
C GLY A 60 12.56 -16.68 1.91
N SER A 61 11.58 -16.17 2.61
CA SER A 61 10.16 -16.49 2.40
C SER A 61 9.25 -15.32 2.72
N THR A 62 8.05 -15.38 2.14
CA THR A 62 6.95 -14.48 2.47
C THR A 62 5.71 -15.29 2.83
N GLU A 63 5.00 -14.82 3.84
CA GLU A 63 3.74 -15.41 4.28
C GLU A 63 2.69 -14.32 4.47
N VAL A 64 1.46 -14.62 4.04
CA VAL A 64 0.29 -13.75 4.28
C VAL A 64 -0.83 -14.63 4.84
N PHE A 65 -1.43 -14.20 5.95
CA PHE A 65 -2.43 -14.95 6.70
C PHE A 65 -1.96 -16.39 7.03
N ASN A 66 -0.72 -16.53 7.53
CA ASN A 66 -0.07 -17.80 7.85
C ASN A 66 0.03 -18.76 6.64
N THR A 67 0.02 -18.23 5.44
CA THR A 67 0.11 -19.00 4.20
C THR A 67 1.28 -18.52 3.37
N LYS A 68 2.17 -19.45 2.98
CA LYS A 68 3.34 -19.15 2.14
C LYS A 68 2.91 -18.64 0.77
N MET A 69 3.55 -17.57 0.34
CA MET A 69 3.30 -16.97 -0.97
C MET A 69 4.29 -17.54 -2.03
N PRO A 70 3.90 -17.62 -3.31
CA PRO A 70 2.61 -17.19 -3.88
C PRO A 70 1.46 -18.17 -3.59
N ASN A 71 0.28 -17.64 -3.29
CA ASN A 71 -0.93 -18.43 -3.12
C ASN A 71 -2.13 -17.67 -3.70
N ARG A 72 -2.77 -18.23 -4.74
CA ARG A 72 -3.86 -17.55 -5.47
C ARG A 72 -5.08 -17.26 -4.59
N LYS A 73 -5.45 -18.17 -3.68
CA LYS A 73 -6.60 -17.98 -2.79
C LYS A 73 -6.38 -16.84 -1.80
N ILE A 74 -5.13 -16.61 -1.39
CA ILE A 74 -4.79 -15.51 -0.49
C ILE A 74 -4.90 -14.16 -1.21
N LEU A 75 -4.60 -14.10 -2.52
CA LEU A 75 -4.70 -12.86 -3.30
C LEU A 75 -6.14 -12.29 -3.33
N GLU A 76 -7.17 -13.13 -3.20
CA GLU A 76 -8.56 -12.68 -3.13
C GLU A 76 -8.86 -11.84 -1.87
N ARG A 77 -8.01 -11.96 -0.84
CA ARG A 77 -8.11 -11.22 0.43
C ARG A 77 -7.20 -9.98 0.47
N ILE A 78 -6.43 -9.73 -0.60
CA ILE A 78 -5.49 -8.62 -0.71
C ILE A 78 -6.03 -7.60 -1.70
N GLY A 79 -6.17 -6.35 -1.26
CA GLY A 79 -6.37 -5.22 -2.14
C GLY A 79 -5.02 -4.59 -2.50
N TYR A 80 -4.67 -4.56 -3.77
CA TYR A 80 -3.42 -3.97 -4.24
C TYR A 80 -3.68 -2.78 -5.15
N MET A 81 -3.12 -1.64 -4.79
CA MET A 81 -3.06 -0.44 -5.60
C MET A 81 -1.61 -0.17 -5.98
N GLY A 82 -1.26 -0.43 -7.22
CA GLY A 82 0.08 -0.21 -7.74
C GLY A 82 0.38 1.26 -8.03
N GLN A 83 1.62 1.55 -8.38
CA GLN A 83 2.07 2.90 -8.73
C GLN A 83 1.42 3.42 -10.01
N SER A 84 1.19 2.54 -11.00
CA SER A 84 0.46 2.88 -12.23
C SER A 84 -1.02 2.56 -12.09
N ASP A 85 -1.86 3.48 -12.57
CA ASP A 85 -3.31 3.27 -12.61
C ASP A 85 -3.66 2.29 -13.75
N ALA A 86 -4.06 1.07 -13.40
CA ALA A 86 -4.50 0.04 -14.36
C ALA A 86 -5.97 0.27 -14.76
N LEU A 87 -6.28 1.45 -15.32
CA LEU A 87 -7.63 1.87 -15.67
C LEU A 87 -7.88 1.81 -17.18
N TYR A 88 -9.10 1.46 -17.56
CA TYR A 88 -9.56 1.52 -18.95
C TYR A 88 -10.01 2.94 -19.29
N GLY A 89 -9.19 3.66 -20.05
CA GLY A 89 -9.40 5.08 -20.34
C GLY A 89 -10.68 5.38 -21.14
N ASP A 90 -11.08 4.49 -22.03
CA ASP A 90 -12.28 4.64 -22.87
C ASP A 90 -13.58 4.30 -22.13
N LEU A 91 -13.49 3.57 -21.02
CA LEU A 91 -14.62 3.30 -20.14
C LEU A 91 -14.85 4.48 -19.19
N THR A 92 -16.08 4.65 -18.74
CA THR A 92 -16.46 5.57 -17.66
C THR A 92 -15.92 5.10 -16.32
N GLY A 93 -15.90 5.96 -15.31
CA GLY A 93 -15.55 5.57 -13.94
C GLY A 93 -16.42 4.45 -13.41
N LYS A 94 -17.74 4.51 -13.68
CA LYS A 94 -18.71 3.48 -13.29
C LYS A 94 -18.42 2.15 -13.98
N GLU A 95 -18.19 2.16 -15.29
CA GLU A 95 -17.88 0.93 -16.04
C GLU A 95 -16.57 0.29 -15.57
N ASN A 96 -15.53 1.08 -15.23
CA ASN A 96 -14.33 0.56 -14.61
C ASN A 96 -14.64 -0.16 -13.28
N LEU A 97 -15.42 0.48 -12.40
CA LEU A 97 -15.80 -0.11 -11.10
C LEU A 97 -16.61 -1.39 -11.28
N VAL A 98 -17.57 -1.41 -12.21
CA VAL A 98 -18.36 -2.60 -12.53
C VAL A 98 -17.48 -3.71 -13.09
N PHE A 99 -16.58 -3.40 -14.03
CA PHE A 99 -15.65 -4.36 -14.61
C PHE A 99 -14.79 -5.04 -13.54
N PHE A 100 -14.08 -4.25 -12.74
CA PHE A 100 -13.21 -4.79 -11.69
C PHE A 100 -13.99 -5.48 -10.58
N GLY A 101 -15.16 -4.96 -10.19
CA GLY A 101 -16.01 -5.59 -9.20
C GLY A 101 -16.50 -6.98 -9.64
N ASN A 102 -16.92 -7.10 -10.90
CA ASN A 102 -17.30 -8.42 -11.47
C ASN A 102 -16.10 -9.38 -11.52
N LEU A 103 -14.91 -8.87 -11.86
CA LEU A 103 -13.69 -9.68 -11.85
C LEU A 103 -13.33 -10.20 -10.44
N MET A 104 -13.68 -9.43 -9.40
CA MET A 104 -13.54 -9.79 -7.98
C MET A 104 -14.72 -10.67 -7.49
N GLY A 105 -15.68 -11.03 -8.34
CA GLY A 105 -16.86 -11.86 -7.99
C GLY A 105 -18.00 -11.08 -7.33
N LEU A 106 -17.98 -9.77 -7.34
CA LEU A 106 -19.09 -8.95 -6.85
C LEU A 106 -20.12 -8.75 -7.96
N THR A 107 -21.41 -8.94 -7.64
CA THR A 107 -22.52 -8.78 -8.58
C THR A 107 -23.76 -8.19 -7.91
N GLY A 108 -24.67 -7.61 -8.70
CA GLY A 108 -25.96 -7.12 -8.24
C GLY A 108 -25.84 -6.09 -7.11
N GLU A 109 -26.75 -6.14 -6.15
CA GLU A 109 -26.84 -5.18 -5.03
C GLU A 109 -25.55 -5.06 -4.22
N LYS A 110 -24.79 -6.16 -4.07
CA LYS A 110 -23.50 -6.13 -3.36
C LYS A 110 -22.46 -5.26 -4.09
N LEU A 111 -22.43 -5.36 -5.42
CA LEU A 111 -21.54 -4.54 -6.25
C LEU A 111 -21.96 -3.07 -6.18
N ASP A 112 -23.26 -2.78 -6.32
CA ASP A 112 -23.78 -1.41 -6.29
C ASP A 112 -23.51 -0.75 -4.92
N ALA A 113 -23.71 -1.47 -3.83
CA ALA A 113 -23.39 -0.99 -2.49
C ALA A 113 -21.91 -0.69 -2.31
N ALA A 114 -21.02 -1.58 -2.80
CA ALA A 114 -19.58 -1.39 -2.75
C ALA A 114 -19.13 -0.18 -3.59
N ILE A 115 -19.67 -0.02 -4.80
CA ILE A 115 -19.40 1.13 -5.66
C ILE A 115 -19.82 2.42 -4.96
N ASN A 116 -21.05 2.50 -4.47
CA ASN A 116 -21.57 3.69 -3.81
C ASN A 116 -20.72 4.08 -2.59
N LYS A 117 -20.40 3.11 -1.72
CA LYS A 117 -19.56 3.32 -0.54
C LYS A 117 -18.19 3.89 -0.92
N ASN A 118 -17.49 3.22 -1.83
CA ASN A 118 -16.10 3.55 -2.11
C ASN A 118 -15.95 4.81 -2.97
N THR A 119 -16.90 5.09 -3.87
CA THR A 119 -16.89 6.34 -4.66
C THR A 119 -17.23 7.56 -3.83
N HIS A 120 -18.08 7.42 -2.81
CA HIS A 120 -18.33 8.47 -1.83
C HIS A 120 -17.07 8.79 -1.02
N LEU A 121 -16.40 7.77 -0.53
CA LEU A 121 -15.14 7.88 0.23
C LEU A 121 -14.07 8.68 -0.51
N VAL A 122 -13.90 8.43 -1.81
CA VAL A 122 -12.89 9.11 -2.63
C VAL A 122 -13.43 10.36 -3.35
N ASN A 123 -14.64 10.80 -3.03
CA ASN A 123 -15.29 11.97 -3.62
C ASN A 123 -15.32 11.95 -5.18
N LEU A 124 -15.74 10.82 -5.76
CA LEU A 124 -15.86 10.63 -7.22
C LEU A 124 -17.27 10.41 -7.71
N THR A 125 -18.27 10.33 -6.84
CA THR A 125 -19.68 9.99 -7.19
C THR A 125 -20.24 10.82 -8.34
N LYS A 126 -19.92 12.13 -8.38
CA LYS A 126 -20.43 13.06 -9.41
C LYS A 126 -19.74 12.93 -10.78
N PHE A 127 -18.69 12.13 -10.87
CA PHE A 127 -17.85 12.03 -12.08
C PHE A 127 -17.95 10.66 -12.75
N LEU A 128 -18.71 9.72 -12.16
CA LEU A 128 -18.73 8.31 -12.56
C LEU A 128 -19.15 8.07 -14.01
N ASP A 129 -19.99 8.93 -14.57
CA ASP A 129 -20.50 8.79 -15.94
C ASP A 129 -19.55 9.37 -17.01
N LYS A 130 -18.41 9.97 -16.59
CA LYS A 130 -17.41 10.52 -17.51
C LYS A 130 -16.37 9.46 -17.88
N PRO A 131 -15.90 9.42 -19.15
CA PRO A 131 -14.79 8.56 -19.57
C PRO A 131 -13.51 8.86 -18.77
N VAL A 132 -12.82 7.80 -18.34
CA VAL A 132 -11.62 7.91 -17.48
C VAL A 132 -10.46 8.64 -18.17
N LYS A 133 -10.39 8.63 -19.51
CA LYS A 133 -9.40 9.43 -20.25
C LYS A 133 -9.51 10.93 -19.99
N THR A 134 -10.68 11.42 -19.57
CA THR A 134 -10.92 12.83 -19.21
C THR A 134 -10.60 13.16 -17.77
N TYR A 135 -10.25 12.15 -16.94
CA TYR A 135 -9.93 12.35 -15.53
C TYR A 135 -8.54 12.99 -15.38
N SER A 136 -8.39 13.85 -14.37
CA SER A 136 -7.06 14.28 -13.90
C SER A 136 -6.29 13.10 -13.29
N GLY A 137 -4.97 13.23 -13.13
CA GLY A 137 -4.16 12.21 -12.45
C GLY A 137 -4.70 11.89 -11.05
N GLY A 138 -5.03 12.91 -10.25
CA GLY A 138 -5.62 12.70 -8.93
C GLY A 138 -7.00 12.02 -8.97
N MET A 139 -7.85 12.25 -10.00
CA MET A 139 -9.11 11.52 -10.18
C MET A 139 -8.87 10.05 -10.54
N LYS A 140 -7.89 9.77 -11.39
CA LYS A 140 -7.50 8.38 -11.72
C LYS A 140 -7.00 7.66 -10.48
N ARG A 141 -6.14 8.31 -9.69
CA ARG A 141 -5.62 7.76 -8.44
C ARG A 141 -6.72 7.42 -7.44
N ARG A 142 -7.71 8.31 -7.29
CA ARG A 142 -8.90 8.08 -6.47
C ARG A 142 -9.77 6.94 -6.97
N LEU A 143 -9.94 6.80 -8.28
CA LEU A 143 -10.68 5.69 -8.87
C LEU A 143 -9.96 4.35 -8.62
N SER A 144 -8.63 4.31 -8.77
CA SER A 144 -7.81 3.13 -8.45
C SER A 144 -7.96 2.72 -6.99
N LEU A 145 -7.96 3.69 -6.06
CA LEU A 145 -8.20 3.40 -4.64
C LEU A 145 -9.62 2.86 -4.40
N ALA A 146 -10.65 3.46 -5.03
CA ALA A 146 -12.02 2.96 -4.91
C ALA A 146 -12.16 1.52 -5.41
N ILE A 147 -11.52 1.20 -6.54
CA ILE A 147 -11.49 -0.18 -7.10
C ILE A 147 -10.81 -1.13 -6.12
N THR A 148 -9.66 -0.76 -5.55
CA THR A 148 -8.92 -1.59 -4.59
C THR A 148 -9.75 -1.95 -3.36
N LEU A 149 -10.67 -1.07 -2.96
CA LEU A 149 -11.53 -1.26 -1.80
C LEU A 149 -12.84 -2.04 -2.09
N LEU A 150 -13.16 -2.33 -3.35
CA LEU A 150 -14.44 -2.97 -3.72
C LEU A 150 -14.67 -4.30 -3.00
N SER A 151 -13.65 -5.18 -2.97
CA SER A 151 -13.74 -6.50 -2.35
C SER A 151 -13.68 -6.48 -0.81
N ASN A 152 -13.56 -5.31 -0.19
CA ASN A 152 -13.36 -5.16 1.26
C ASN A 152 -12.23 -6.07 1.80
N PRO A 153 -11.02 -5.98 1.27
CA PRO A 153 -9.92 -6.90 1.56
C PRO A 153 -9.49 -6.86 3.03
N ASP A 154 -8.84 -7.92 3.52
CA ASP A 154 -8.29 -8.01 4.88
C ASP A 154 -6.90 -7.40 4.98
N LEU A 155 -6.16 -7.38 3.87
CA LEU A 155 -4.87 -6.70 3.72
C LEU A 155 -4.95 -5.72 2.56
N LEU A 156 -4.62 -4.46 2.82
CA LEU A 156 -4.46 -3.41 1.82
C LEU A 156 -2.98 -3.12 1.60
N ILE A 157 -2.58 -3.08 0.35
CA ILE A 157 -1.23 -2.69 -0.07
C ILE A 157 -1.37 -1.53 -1.06
N LEU A 158 -0.92 -0.36 -0.66
CA LEU A 158 -1.12 0.89 -1.37
C LEU A 158 0.24 1.51 -1.73
N ASP A 159 0.58 1.49 -3.01
CA ASP A 159 1.85 2.05 -3.50
C ASP A 159 1.64 3.52 -3.87
N GLU A 160 2.08 4.44 -3.00
CA GLU A 160 1.94 5.90 -3.09
C GLU A 160 0.49 6.39 -3.31
N PRO A 161 -0.47 6.01 -2.43
CA PRO A 161 -1.91 6.17 -2.70
C PRO A 161 -2.39 7.61 -2.83
N THR A 162 -1.68 8.58 -2.30
CA THR A 162 -2.11 9.98 -2.17
C THR A 162 -1.31 10.96 -3.04
N VAL A 163 -0.42 10.45 -3.89
CA VAL A 163 0.33 11.28 -4.82
C VAL A 163 -0.62 11.96 -5.81
N GLY A 164 -0.48 13.29 -5.97
CA GLY A 164 -1.33 14.08 -6.86
C GLY A 164 -2.74 14.34 -6.35
N ILE A 165 -3.02 14.01 -5.08
CA ILE A 165 -4.31 14.29 -4.42
C ILE A 165 -4.19 15.57 -3.59
N ASP A 166 -5.24 16.39 -3.61
CA ASP A 166 -5.31 17.63 -2.83
C ASP A 166 -5.24 17.38 -1.31
N PRO A 167 -4.72 18.35 -0.52
CA PRO A 167 -4.48 18.16 0.91
C PRO A 167 -5.72 17.79 1.72
N SER A 168 -6.89 18.37 1.42
CA SER A 168 -8.11 18.12 2.19
C SER A 168 -8.61 16.69 1.99
N LEU A 169 -8.57 16.21 0.76
CA LEU A 169 -8.96 14.85 0.43
C LEU A 169 -7.92 13.83 0.93
N ARG A 170 -6.62 14.18 0.92
CA ARG A 170 -5.57 13.35 1.52
C ARG A 170 -5.86 13.08 3.00
N ILE A 171 -6.25 14.10 3.77
CA ILE A 171 -6.65 13.95 5.18
C ILE A 171 -7.84 12.98 5.29
N SER A 172 -8.85 13.13 4.43
CA SER A 172 -10.02 12.23 4.43
C SER A 172 -9.63 10.79 4.14
N ILE A 173 -8.77 10.53 3.15
CA ILE A 173 -8.27 9.19 2.82
C ILE A 173 -7.52 8.59 4.01
N TRP A 174 -6.62 9.33 4.65
CA TRP A 174 -5.89 8.85 5.83
C TRP A 174 -6.79 8.53 7.01
N ASN A 175 -7.83 9.32 7.25
CA ASN A 175 -8.84 9.01 8.28
C ASN A 175 -9.55 7.68 7.98
N GLN A 176 -9.87 7.43 6.71
CA GLN A 176 -10.48 6.17 6.29
C GLN A 176 -9.52 4.98 6.41
N LEU A 177 -8.24 5.14 6.08
CA LEU A 177 -7.24 4.09 6.30
C LEU A 177 -7.13 3.75 7.79
N LYS A 178 -7.14 4.74 8.68
CA LYS A 178 -7.18 4.52 10.14
C LYS A 178 -8.45 3.80 10.59
N GLU A 179 -9.61 4.18 10.05
CA GLU A 179 -10.87 3.49 10.34
C GLU A 179 -10.82 2.02 9.88
N LEU A 180 -10.28 1.74 8.70
CA LEU A 180 -10.09 0.37 8.20
C LEU A 180 -9.14 -0.42 9.11
N ALA A 181 -8.03 0.17 9.55
CA ALA A 181 -7.12 -0.46 10.50
C ALA A 181 -7.84 -0.76 11.83
N ASN A 182 -8.58 0.20 12.40
CA ASN A 182 -9.39 -0.01 13.61
C ASN A 182 -10.41 -1.16 13.47
N ASN A 183 -10.83 -1.46 12.23
CA ASN A 183 -11.67 -2.62 11.89
C ASN A 183 -10.85 -3.88 11.56
N ASN A 184 -9.67 -4.02 12.16
CA ASN A 184 -8.76 -5.17 12.04
C ASN A 184 -8.19 -5.43 10.64
N LYS A 185 -8.24 -4.46 9.71
CA LYS A 185 -7.54 -4.56 8.42
C LYS A 185 -6.06 -4.29 8.62
N GLY A 186 -5.18 -5.04 7.95
CA GLY A 186 -3.77 -4.67 7.85
C GLY A 186 -3.54 -3.76 6.65
N ILE A 187 -2.69 -2.78 6.78
CA ILE A 187 -2.44 -1.82 5.71
C ILE A 187 -0.94 -1.61 5.55
N ILE A 188 -0.43 -1.75 4.33
CA ILE A 188 0.92 -1.35 3.96
C ILE A 188 0.80 -0.16 2.99
N VAL A 189 1.47 0.93 3.31
CA VAL A 189 1.53 2.12 2.45
C VAL A 189 2.98 2.39 2.11
N THR A 190 3.31 2.51 0.81
CA THR A 190 4.57 3.16 0.46
C THR A 190 4.34 4.64 0.30
N THR A 191 5.26 5.44 0.77
CA THR A 191 5.21 6.88 0.57
C THR A 191 6.61 7.48 0.60
N HIS A 192 6.78 8.60 -0.08
CA HIS A 192 7.93 9.49 0.05
C HIS A 192 7.54 10.81 0.77
N VAL A 193 6.30 10.91 1.23
CA VAL A 193 5.79 12.06 2.01
C VAL A 193 5.94 11.75 3.49
N MET A 194 6.88 12.41 4.14
CA MET A 194 7.26 12.08 5.53
C MET A 194 6.13 12.35 6.54
N ASP A 195 5.28 13.36 6.30
CA ASP A 195 4.07 13.61 7.10
C ASP A 195 3.07 12.43 7.09
N GLU A 196 3.13 11.60 6.06
CA GLU A 196 2.29 10.39 5.98
C GLU A 196 2.89 9.26 6.82
N ALA A 197 4.21 9.15 6.86
CA ALA A 197 4.89 8.18 7.71
C ALA A 197 4.62 8.43 9.20
N GLU A 198 4.50 9.69 9.62
CA GLU A 198 4.10 10.06 11.00
C GLU A 198 2.69 9.56 11.38
N LYS A 199 1.85 9.24 10.40
CA LYS A 199 0.49 8.73 10.64
C LYS A 199 0.41 7.22 10.74
N CYS A 200 1.49 6.51 10.40
CA CYS A 200 1.58 5.06 10.47
C CYS A 200 1.80 4.57 11.90
N ASP A 201 1.36 3.35 12.19
CA ASP A 201 1.64 2.70 13.48
C ASP A 201 3.07 2.21 13.55
N TYR A 202 3.57 1.71 12.40
CA TYR A 202 4.97 1.31 12.22
C TYR A 202 5.54 1.91 10.94
N VAL A 203 6.83 2.16 10.95
CA VAL A 203 7.59 2.65 9.79
C VAL A 203 8.77 1.70 9.54
N GLY A 204 8.89 1.25 8.29
CA GLY A 204 10.06 0.54 7.79
C GLY A 204 10.83 1.42 6.82
N LEU A 205 12.06 1.76 7.17
CA LEU A 205 12.94 2.57 6.33
C LEU A 205 13.82 1.65 5.48
N ILE A 206 13.60 1.68 4.16
CA ILE A 206 14.39 0.88 3.20
C ILE A 206 15.38 1.81 2.48
N ILE A 207 16.68 1.49 2.62
CA ILE A 207 17.77 2.18 1.94
C ILE A 207 18.65 1.11 1.27
N GLU A 208 18.98 1.29 0.00
CA GLU A 208 19.84 0.38 -0.78
C GLU A 208 19.45 -1.11 -0.65
N GLY A 209 18.15 -1.37 -0.65
CA GLY A 209 17.62 -2.73 -0.56
C GLY A 209 17.63 -3.35 0.84
N LYS A 210 18.05 -2.65 1.88
CA LYS A 210 18.07 -3.11 3.27
C LYS A 210 17.01 -2.41 4.10
N LEU A 211 16.41 -3.13 5.04
CA LEU A 211 15.57 -2.53 6.07
C LEU A 211 16.50 -1.92 7.12
N PHE A 212 16.77 -0.64 6.97
CA PHE A 212 17.73 0.10 7.80
C PHE A 212 17.20 0.35 9.21
N ALA A 213 15.91 0.64 9.33
CA ALA A 213 15.23 0.83 10.61
C ALA A 213 13.77 0.37 10.51
N PHE A 214 13.24 -0.13 11.63
CA PHE A 214 11.85 -0.57 11.75
C PHE A 214 11.37 -0.34 13.18
N GLY A 215 10.25 0.37 13.34
CA GLY A 215 9.67 0.68 14.64
C GLY A 215 8.47 1.62 14.52
N THR A 216 7.90 2.02 15.65
CA THR A 216 6.93 3.11 15.68
C THR A 216 7.61 4.44 15.33
N PRO A 217 6.87 5.44 14.82
CA PRO A 217 7.44 6.78 14.60
C PRO A 217 8.15 7.35 15.83
N HIS A 218 7.63 7.09 17.02
CA HIS A 218 8.20 7.54 18.29
C HIS A 218 9.56 6.87 18.56
N GLU A 219 9.62 5.52 18.49
CA GLU A 219 10.85 4.75 18.71
C GLU A 219 11.95 5.15 17.73
N LEU A 220 11.59 5.36 16.45
CA LEU A 220 12.56 5.79 15.45
C LEU A 220 13.10 7.19 15.72
N LYS A 221 12.25 8.12 16.14
CA LYS A 221 12.69 9.47 16.53
C LYS A 221 13.64 9.42 17.73
N GLU A 222 13.36 8.60 18.72
CA GLU A 222 14.27 8.41 19.86
C GLU A 222 15.59 7.76 19.44
N GLN A 223 15.53 6.69 18.64
CA GLN A 223 16.72 5.97 18.17
C GLN A 223 17.70 6.85 17.39
N PHE A 224 17.17 7.78 16.60
CA PHE A 224 17.97 8.67 15.76
C PHE A 224 18.18 10.05 16.36
N ASP A 225 17.74 10.31 17.62
CA ASP A 225 17.76 11.64 18.23
C ASP A 225 17.16 12.71 17.29
N ALA A 226 15.96 12.43 16.77
CA ALA A 226 15.29 13.20 15.73
C ALA A 226 13.92 13.72 16.22
N THR A 227 13.48 14.83 15.66
CA THR A 227 12.19 15.45 15.99
C THR A 227 11.06 15.02 15.04
N SER A 228 11.43 14.50 13.86
CA SER A 228 10.49 14.06 12.83
C SER A 228 11.01 12.84 12.07
N ILE A 229 10.11 12.11 11.40
CA ILE A 229 10.50 11.00 10.49
C ILE A 229 11.31 11.50 9.29
N GLU A 230 11.12 12.74 8.86
CA GLU A 230 11.97 13.35 7.84
C GLU A 230 13.42 13.48 8.33
N GLU A 231 13.64 13.91 9.57
CA GLU A 231 14.97 13.99 10.15
C GLU A 231 15.59 12.60 10.37
N VAL A 232 14.80 11.60 10.78
CA VAL A 232 15.23 10.19 10.83
C VAL A 232 15.75 9.74 9.46
N PHE A 233 14.97 9.99 8.41
CA PHE A 233 15.32 9.63 7.04
C PHE A 233 16.64 10.29 6.60
N LEU A 234 16.80 11.59 6.83
CA LEU A 234 18.02 12.33 6.46
C LEU A 234 19.25 11.80 7.20
N LYS A 235 19.14 11.55 8.51
CA LYS A 235 20.24 10.98 9.32
C LYS A 235 20.61 9.56 8.86
N ALA A 236 19.61 8.75 8.51
CA ALA A 236 19.82 7.40 7.98
C ALA A 236 20.55 7.43 6.62
N GLU A 237 20.17 8.32 5.69
CA GLU A 237 20.86 8.45 4.40
C GLU A 237 22.33 8.85 4.53
N VAL A 238 22.64 9.70 5.50
CA VAL A 238 24.05 10.11 5.78
C VAL A 238 24.86 8.94 6.34
N SER A 239 24.24 8.08 7.13
CA SER A 239 24.90 6.92 7.77
C SER A 239 25.25 5.78 6.79
N VAL A 240 24.66 5.77 5.60
CA VAL A 240 24.87 4.71 4.57
C VAL A 240 25.91 5.15 3.54
N LYS A 241 26.19 6.44 3.41
CA LYS A 241 27.24 7.03 2.54
C LYS A 241 28.61 7.01 3.21
#